data_c862ec98789de89fdaa85c8d2e445bb6
#
_entry.id   c862ec98789de89fdaa85c8d2e445bb6
#
_cell.length_a   1.000
_cell.length_b   1.000
_cell.length_c   1.000
_cell.angle_alpha   90.00
_cell.angle_beta   90.00
_cell.angle_gamma   90.00
#
_symmetry.space_group_name_H-M   'P 1'
#
loop_
_entity.id
_entity.type
_entity.pdbx_description
1 polymer ?
#
loop_
_entity_poly.entity_id
_entity_poly.type
_entity_poly.pdbx_seq_one_letter_code
_entity_poly.pdbx_strand_id
1 'polypeptide(L)'
;MERIIFHVDVNSAFLSWSAVKRLREDPSSVDLRTIPSAVGGDVETRHGIITAKSIPAKRFGITTGEPVVKALQKCPGLVLVSSDWETYRQSSQAFMAILCEYSGMVEQASVDEAYVDMTETVDARLLKNCSRLQGEPLRAAR
;
A
#
# COMPACT_ATOMS: atom_id res chain seq x y z
N MET A 1 5.79 22.93 -23.68
CA MET A 1 6.17 21.52 -23.47
C MET A 1 5.08 20.88 -22.60
N GLU A 2 4.56 19.73 -22.99
CA GLU A 2 3.53 19.03 -22.21
C GLU A 2 4.18 18.46 -20.94
N ARG A 3 3.56 18.69 -19.77
CA ARG A 3 4.08 18.18 -18.49
C ARG A 3 3.67 16.74 -18.32
N ILE A 4 4.59 15.92 -17.80
CA ILE A 4 4.37 14.50 -17.48
C ILE A 4 4.34 14.35 -15.96
N ILE A 5 3.14 14.21 -15.40
CA ILE A 5 2.96 14.10 -13.96
C ILE A 5 2.52 12.66 -13.64
N PHE A 6 3.27 12.00 -12.76
CA PHE A 6 2.88 10.71 -12.21
C PHE A 6 2.19 10.91 -10.87
N HIS A 7 1.05 10.26 -10.69
CA HIS A 7 0.44 10.04 -9.38
C HIS A 7 0.83 8.64 -8.93
N VAL A 8 1.58 8.57 -7.84
CA VAL A 8 2.11 7.32 -7.27
C VAL A 8 1.39 7.05 -5.96
N ASP A 9 0.81 5.85 -5.84
CA ASP A 9 0.06 5.38 -4.68
C ASP A 9 0.60 4.02 -4.24
N VAL A 10 0.78 3.83 -2.93
CA VAL A 10 1.24 2.56 -2.35
C VAL A 10 0.03 1.68 -2.02
N ASN A 11 -0.18 0.64 -2.79
CA ASN A 11 -1.31 -0.28 -2.61
C ASN A 11 -1.38 -0.87 -1.20
N SER A 12 -2.51 -0.61 -0.51
CA SER A 12 -2.75 -1.10 0.86
C SER A 12 -1.56 -0.81 1.79
N ALA A 13 -1.05 0.41 1.76
CA ALA A 13 0.20 0.82 2.39
C ALA A 13 0.34 0.34 3.84
N PHE A 14 -0.61 0.63 4.69
CA PHE A 14 -0.55 0.27 6.10
C PHE A 14 -0.40 -1.23 6.32
N LEU A 15 -1.15 -2.06 5.58
CA LEU A 15 -1.02 -3.51 5.67
C LEU A 15 0.31 -4.00 5.11
N SER A 16 0.73 -3.45 3.96
CA SER A 16 1.99 -3.84 3.32
C SER A 16 3.20 -3.50 4.19
N TRP A 17 3.22 -2.32 4.79
CA TRP A 17 4.27 -1.91 5.71
C TRP A 17 4.28 -2.73 7.01
N SER A 18 3.11 -3.03 7.58
CA SER A 18 2.99 -3.94 8.73
C SER A 18 3.50 -5.36 8.39
N ALA A 19 3.18 -5.86 7.19
CA ALA A 19 3.66 -7.16 6.73
C ALA A 19 5.18 -7.20 6.59
N VAL A 20 5.77 -6.18 5.98
CA VAL A 20 7.23 -6.08 5.80
C VAL A 20 7.94 -5.98 7.15
N LYS A 21 7.44 -5.16 8.08
CA LYS A 21 7.99 -5.07 9.43
C LYS A 21 7.97 -6.43 10.11
N ARG A 22 6.82 -7.11 10.13
CA ARG A 22 6.67 -8.42 10.76
C ARG A 22 7.64 -9.47 10.20
N LEU A 23 7.83 -9.50 8.87
CA LEU A 23 8.77 -10.42 8.22
C LEU A 23 10.24 -10.09 8.51
N ARG A 24 10.56 -8.82 8.77
CA ARG A 24 11.92 -8.41 9.19
C ARG A 24 12.21 -8.82 10.62
N GLU A 25 11.23 -8.70 11.52
CA GLU A 25 11.34 -9.11 12.92
C GLU A 25 11.34 -10.62 13.08
N ASP A 26 10.52 -11.33 12.31
CA ASP A 26 10.44 -12.79 12.27
C ASP A 26 10.22 -13.29 10.83
N PRO A 27 11.30 -13.69 10.13
CA PRO A 27 11.22 -14.21 8.76
C PRO A 27 10.38 -15.49 8.61
N SER A 28 10.09 -16.20 9.70
CA SER A 28 9.22 -17.40 9.71
C SER A 28 7.74 -17.06 9.79
N SER A 29 7.39 -15.81 10.06
CA SER A 29 6.01 -15.33 10.13
C SER A 29 5.30 -15.47 8.79
N VAL A 30 3.98 -15.69 8.85
CA VAL A 30 3.15 -15.68 7.66
C VAL A 30 3.03 -14.25 7.13
N ASP A 31 3.25 -14.08 5.83
CA ASP A 31 3.06 -12.79 5.17
C ASP A 31 1.58 -12.39 5.17
N LEU A 32 1.28 -11.30 5.86
CA LEU A 32 -0.10 -10.79 5.99
C LEU A 32 -0.77 -10.50 4.63
N ARG A 33 0.02 -10.22 3.59
CA ARG A 33 -0.49 -9.93 2.25
C ARG A 33 -1.06 -11.17 1.54
N THR A 34 -0.64 -12.36 1.97
CA THR A 34 -1.02 -13.64 1.35
C THR A 34 -2.22 -14.32 2.01
N ILE A 35 -2.65 -13.85 3.17
CA ILE A 35 -3.77 -14.39 3.94
C ILE A 35 -4.87 -13.33 4.13
N PRO A 36 -6.11 -13.74 4.47
CA PRO A 36 -7.13 -12.79 4.89
C PRO A 36 -6.68 -12.02 6.13
N SER A 37 -6.29 -10.76 5.94
CA SER A 37 -5.77 -9.90 7.00
C SER A 37 -6.21 -8.45 6.79
N ALA A 38 -6.25 -7.69 7.86
CA ALA A 38 -6.58 -6.28 7.83
C ALA A 38 -5.89 -5.51 8.97
N VAL A 39 -5.63 -4.22 8.73
CA VAL A 39 -5.24 -3.26 9.76
C VAL A 39 -6.48 -2.54 10.21
N GLY A 40 -6.67 -2.38 11.49
CA GLY A 40 -7.74 -1.54 12.01
C GLY A 40 -8.17 -1.88 13.41
N GLY A 41 -8.73 -0.85 14.03
CA GLY A 41 -9.35 -0.94 15.34
C GLY A 41 -8.42 -1.36 16.47
N ASP A 42 -9.05 -1.58 17.60
CA ASP A 42 -8.44 -2.25 18.73
C ASP A 42 -8.66 -3.77 18.57
N VAL A 43 -7.56 -4.49 18.44
CA VAL A 43 -7.57 -5.95 18.22
C VAL A 43 -8.18 -6.69 19.42
N GLU A 44 -7.97 -6.18 20.64
CA GLU A 44 -8.46 -6.82 21.86
C GLU A 44 -9.97 -6.65 22.04
N THR A 45 -10.45 -5.43 21.87
CA THR A 45 -11.87 -5.10 22.04
C THR A 45 -12.70 -5.31 20.79
N ARG A 46 -12.05 -5.53 19.62
CA ARG A 46 -12.68 -5.65 18.29
C ARG A 46 -13.51 -4.45 17.89
N HIS A 47 -13.22 -3.29 18.47
CA HIS A 47 -13.84 -2.01 18.11
C HIS A 47 -13.01 -1.26 17.06
N GLY A 48 -13.66 -0.32 16.37
CA GLY A 48 -13.03 0.52 15.35
C GLY A 48 -13.36 0.07 13.93
N ILE A 49 -12.60 0.61 12.97
CA ILE A 49 -12.83 0.42 11.53
C ILE A 49 -11.60 -0.21 10.87
N ILE A 50 -11.82 -0.84 9.74
CA ILE A 50 -10.76 -1.35 8.86
C ILE A 50 -10.13 -0.17 8.13
N THR A 51 -8.82 0.01 8.28
CA THR A 51 -8.05 1.07 7.59
C THR A 51 -7.33 0.57 6.34
N ALA A 52 -6.88 -0.68 6.35
CA ALA A 52 -6.30 -1.35 5.19
C ALA A 52 -6.60 -2.85 5.23
N LYS A 53 -6.57 -3.51 4.08
CA LYS A 53 -6.87 -4.94 3.96
C LYS A 53 -6.04 -5.60 2.87
N SER A 54 -5.84 -6.92 3.02
CA SER A 54 -5.21 -7.77 2.01
C SER A 54 -6.15 -8.05 0.82
N ILE A 55 -5.58 -8.45 -0.30
CA ILE A 55 -6.36 -8.93 -1.46
C ILE A 55 -7.21 -10.17 -1.07
N PRO A 56 -6.69 -11.16 -0.33
CA PRO A 56 -7.52 -12.25 0.17
C PRO A 56 -8.69 -11.78 1.03
N ALA A 57 -8.50 -10.80 1.93
CA ALA A 57 -9.59 -10.23 2.73
C ALA A 57 -10.65 -9.52 1.86
N LYS A 58 -10.22 -8.82 0.80
CA LYS A 58 -11.13 -8.18 -0.16
C LYS A 58 -12.08 -9.17 -0.82
N ARG A 59 -11.65 -10.43 -1.06
CA ARG A 59 -12.49 -11.49 -1.66
C ARG A 59 -13.67 -11.90 -0.77
N PHE A 60 -13.59 -11.68 0.53
CA PHE A 60 -14.70 -11.87 1.48
C PHE A 60 -15.63 -10.65 1.55
N GLY A 61 -15.45 -9.65 0.68
CA GLY A 61 -16.26 -8.44 0.65
C GLY A 61 -15.93 -7.46 1.78
N ILE A 62 -14.75 -7.58 2.40
CA ILE A 62 -14.29 -6.62 3.42
C ILE A 62 -13.94 -5.30 2.72
N THR A 63 -14.40 -4.19 3.28
CA THR A 63 -14.19 -2.84 2.74
C THR A 63 -13.43 -1.96 3.74
N THR A 64 -12.64 -1.02 3.22
CA THR A 64 -12.00 0.02 4.06
C THR A 64 -13.10 0.93 4.64
N GLY A 65 -12.97 1.30 5.90
CA GLY A 65 -13.95 2.12 6.62
C GLY A 65 -15.08 1.32 7.27
N GLU A 66 -15.22 0.01 7.01
CA GLU A 66 -16.26 -0.76 7.70
C GLU A 66 -15.86 -1.14 9.14
N PRO A 67 -16.84 -1.31 10.03
CA PRO A 67 -16.58 -1.76 11.40
C PRO A 67 -15.89 -3.13 11.44
N VAL A 68 -14.92 -3.30 12.34
CA VAL A 68 -14.19 -4.56 12.57
C VAL A 68 -15.15 -5.72 12.82
N VAL A 69 -16.22 -5.50 13.60
CA VAL A 69 -17.24 -6.53 13.87
C VAL A 69 -17.88 -7.07 12.60
N LYS A 70 -18.21 -6.18 11.63
CA LYS A 70 -18.76 -6.61 10.34
C LYS A 70 -17.76 -7.36 9.49
N ALA A 71 -16.49 -6.93 9.49
CA ALA A 71 -15.43 -7.63 8.79
C ALA A 71 -15.24 -9.06 9.33
N LEU A 72 -15.27 -9.24 10.66
CA LEU A 72 -15.20 -10.56 11.31
C LEU A 72 -16.41 -11.46 11.03
N GLN A 73 -17.60 -10.88 10.86
CA GLN A 73 -18.78 -11.64 10.42
C GLN A 73 -18.62 -12.20 9.00
N LYS A 74 -18.01 -11.41 8.09
CA LYS A 74 -17.74 -11.84 6.71
C LYS A 74 -16.59 -12.85 6.62
N CYS A 75 -15.57 -12.69 7.46
CA CYS A 75 -14.41 -13.56 7.52
C CYS A 75 -14.01 -13.84 8.97
N PRO A 76 -14.55 -14.90 9.61
CA PRO A 76 -14.24 -15.24 11.00
C PRO A 76 -12.75 -15.50 11.27
N GLY A 77 -12.01 -15.96 10.24
CA GLY A 77 -10.57 -16.19 10.31
C GLY A 77 -9.72 -14.98 9.92
N LEU A 78 -10.29 -13.78 9.88
CA LEU A 78 -9.55 -12.56 9.54
C LEU A 78 -8.47 -12.27 10.59
N VAL A 79 -7.23 -12.14 10.15
CA VAL A 79 -6.11 -11.73 11.00
C VAL A 79 -6.13 -10.21 11.11
N LEU A 80 -6.37 -9.70 12.31
CA LEU A 80 -6.35 -8.27 12.60
C LEU A 80 -4.98 -7.85 13.12
N VAL A 81 -4.51 -6.70 12.66
CA VAL A 81 -3.26 -6.07 13.07
C VAL A 81 -3.55 -4.65 13.55
N SER A 82 -2.99 -4.29 14.67
CA SER A 82 -3.08 -2.92 15.21
C SER A 82 -2.32 -1.94 14.31
N SER A 83 -2.80 -0.69 14.26
CA SER A 83 -2.11 0.39 13.56
C SER A 83 -0.77 0.72 14.22
N ASP A 84 0.28 0.80 13.42
CA ASP A 84 1.64 1.17 13.85
C ASP A 84 2.07 2.45 13.13
N TRP A 85 1.64 3.58 13.68
CA TRP A 85 1.87 4.90 13.08
C TRP A 85 3.35 5.27 12.96
N GLU A 86 4.20 4.79 13.84
CA GLU A 86 5.64 5.04 13.74
C GLU A 86 6.23 4.32 12.52
N THR A 87 5.90 3.05 12.32
CA THR A 87 6.30 2.30 11.12
C THR A 87 5.75 2.95 9.86
N TYR A 88 4.52 3.45 9.87
CA TYR A 88 3.91 4.08 8.70
C TYR A 88 4.60 5.40 8.36
N ARG A 89 4.93 6.21 9.36
CA ARG A 89 5.67 7.46 9.19
C ARG A 89 7.05 7.22 8.58
N GLN A 90 7.81 6.27 9.11
CA GLN A 90 9.13 5.91 8.61
C GLN A 90 9.07 5.37 7.18
N SER A 91 8.09 4.51 6.88
CA SER A 91 7.90 3.94 5.55
C SER A 91 7.50 5.01 4.53
N SER A 92 6.65 5.95 4.92
CA SER A 92 6.26 7.10 4.10
C SER A 92 7.47 7.99 3.78
N GLN A 93 8.30 8.29 4.76
CA GLN A 93 9.54 9.06 4.55
C GLN A 93 10.49 8.35 3.58
N ALA A 94 10.68 7.04 3.73
CA ALA A 94 11.50 6.25 2.82
C ALA A 94 10.92 6.24 1.39
N PHE A 95 9.60 6.12 1.25
CA PHE A 95 8.90 6.20 -0.02
C PHE A 95 9.13 7.56 -0.71
N MET A 96 8.97 8.68 0.03
CA MET A 96 9.23 10.02 -0.51
C MET A 96 10.69 10.21 -0.91
N ALA A 97 11.64 9.69 -0.12
CA ALA A 97 13.06 9.75 -0.43
C ALA A 97 13.38 9.05 -1.76
N ILE A 98 12.79 7.87 -2.01
CA ILE A 98 12.94 7.15 -3.28
C ILE A 98 12.41 8.00 -4.45
N LEU A 99 11.23 8.60 -4.31
CA LEU A 99 10.67 9.43 -5.38
C LEU A 99 11.54 10.65 -5.70
N CYS A 100 12.15 11.26 -4.69
CA CYS A 100 13.07 12.39 -4.85
C CYS A 100 14.38 12.02 -5.59
N GLU A 101 14.75 10.74 -5.67
CA GLU A 101 15.87 10.28 -6.50
C GLU A 101 15.57 10.37 -8.00
N TYR A 102 14.28 10.32 -8.37
CA TYR A 102 13.82 10.36 -9.77
C TYR A 102 13.44 11.75 -10.26
N SER A 103 13.05 12.64 -9.36
CA SER A 103 12.66 14.02 -9.71
C SER A 103 12.90 14.95 -8.54
N GLY A 104 13.39 16.16 -8.84
CA GLY A 104 13.46 17.26 -7.86
C GLY A 104 12.10 17.90 -7.55
N MET A 105 11.04 17.53 -8.26
CA MET A 105 9.69 18.08 -8.11
C MET A 105 8.72 16.97 -7.68
N VAL A 106 8.68 16.70 -6.37
CA VAL A 106 7.78 15.73 -5.72
C VAL A 106 6.87 16.47 -4.77
N GLU A 107 5.57 16.27 -4.90
CA GLU A 107 4.54 16.80 -4.01
C GLU A 107 3.86 15.65 -3.27
N GLN A 108 4.04 15.60 -1.97
CA GLN A 108 3.37 14.61 -1.12
C GLN A 108 1.89 14.97 -0.95
N ALA A 109 0.99 14.11 -1.40
CA ALA A 109 -0.45 14.29 -1.27
C ALA A 109 -1.00 13.69 0.04
N SER A 110 -0.48 12.53 0.44
CA SER A 110 -0.83 11.85 1.69
C SER A 110 0.35 11.02 2.22
N VAL A 111 0.10 10.17 3.22
CA VAL A 111 1.11 9.26 3.79
C VAL A 111 1.66 8.28 2.74
N ASP A 112 0.83 7.88 1.79
CA ASP A 112 1.09 6.84 0.80
C ASP A 112 0.90 7.29 -0.65
N GLU A 113 0.68 8.59 -0.87
CA GLU A 113 0.48 9.16 -2.21
C GLU A 113 1.37 10.37 -2.47
N ALA A 114 1.86 10.47 -3.69
CA ALA A 114 2.61 11.64 -4.15
C ALA A 114 2.40 11.91 -5.64
N TYR A 115 2.54 13.18 -6.03
CA TYR A 115 2.69 13.60 -7.41
C TYR A 115 4.16 13.83 -7.71
N VAL A 116 4.63 13.34 -8.86
CA VAL A 116 6.02 13.44 -9.29
C VAL A 116 6.05 14.02 -10.69
N ASP A 117 6.72 15.13 -10.88
CA ASP A 117 6.95 15.69 -12.20
C ASP A 117 8.10 14.96 -12.88
N MET A 118 7.78 14.15 -13.87
CA MET A 118 8.71 13.33 -14.64
C MET A 118 9.04 13.92 -16.01
N THR A 119 8.70 15.18 -16.25
CA THR A 119 8.83 15.86 -17.56
C THR A 119 10.25 15.81 -18.11
N GLU A 120 11.26 15.97 -17.24
CA GLU A 120 12.66 15.93 -17.64
C GLU A 120 13.27 14.52 -17.65
N THR A 121 12.62 13.59 -16.94
CA THR A 121 13.16 12.22 -16.71
C THR A 121 12.64 11.21 -17.72
N VAL A 122 11.40 11.39 -18.19
CA VAL A 122 10.71 10.43 -19.06
C VAL A 122 10.55 10.97 -20.47
N ASP A 123 11.05 10.25 -21.47
CA ASP A 123 10.74 10.54 -22.87
C ASP A 123 9.25 10.22 -23.14
N ALA A 124 8.48 11.23 -23.52
CA ALA A 124 7.08 11.12 -23.87
C ALA A 124 6.79 10.05 -24.97
N ARG A 125 7.80 9.73 -25.78
CA ARG A 125 7.70 8.65 -26.79
C ARG A 125 7.65 7.25 -26.16
N LEU A 126 8.34 7.04 -25.04
CA LEU A 126 8.33 5.79 -24.29
C LEU A 126 6.98 5.56 -23.61
N LEU A 127 6.31 6.60 -23.10
CA LEU A 127 4.99 6.49 -22.49
C LEU A 127 3.90 6.03 -23.46
N LYS A 128 3.95 6.45 -24.71
CA LYS A 128 3.00 5.99 -25.75
C LYS A 128 3.10 4.48 -26.01
N ASN A 129 4.25 3.87 -25.75
CA ASN A 129 4.45 2.42 -25.87
C ASN A 129 4.04 1.67 -24.60
N CYS A 130 4.07 2.28 -23.42
CA CYS A 130 3.63 1.68 -22.15
C CYS A 130 2.12 1.48 -22.06
N SER A 131 1.30 2.23 -22.78
CA SER A 131 -0.15 2.05 -22.83
C SER A 131 -0.57 0.69 -23.42
N ARG A 132 0.34 -0.05 -24.06
CA ARG A 132 0.13 -1.43 -24.54
C ARG A 132 0.41 -2.51 -23.50
N LEU A 133 0.99 -2.16 -22.36
CA LEU A 133 1.36 -3.11 -21.28
C LEU A 133 0.32 -3.19 -20.15
N GLN A 134 -0.87 -2.65 -20.35
CA GLN A 134 -2.00 -2.83 -19.42
C GLN A 134 -2.48 -4.28 -19.49
N GLY A 135 -1.90 -5.14 -18.66
CA GLY A 135 -2.32 -6.54 -18.55
C GLY A 135 -1.32 -7.52 -17.95
N GLU A 136 -0.05 -7.20 -17.88
CA GLU A 136 0.91 -8.10 -17.23
C GLU A 136 1.37 -7.55 -15.87
N PRO A 137 1.29 -8.37 -14.78
CA PRO A 137 1.88 -7.97 -13.51
C PRO A 137 3.39 -7.85 -13.67
N LEU A 138 3.95 -6.71 -13.25
CA LEU A 138 5.40 -6.51 -13.14
C LEU A 138 6.00 -7.69 -12.36
N ARG A 139 6.74 -8.55 -13.04
CA ARG A 139 7.54 -9.57 -12.37
C ARG A 139 8.62 -8.83 -11.60
N ALA A 140 8.60 -8.99 -10.28
CA ALA A 140 9.63 -8.47 -9.41
C ALA A 140 11.01 -8.90 -9.95
N ALA A 141 11.83 -7.93 -10.31
CA ALA A 141 13.24 -8.16 -10.56
C ALA A 141 13.87 -8.67 -9.26
N ARG A 142 14.60 -9.78 -9.36
CA ARG A 142 15.34 -10.42 -8.26
C ARG A 142 16.52 -9.56 -7.85
#